data_27c7f5b680225337fa95663220ae340d
#
_entry.id   27c7f5b680225337fa95663220ae340d
#
_cell.length_a   1.000
_cell.length_b   1.000
_cell.length_c   1.000
_cell.angle_alpha   90.00
_cell.angle_beta   90.00
_cell.angle_gamma   90.00
#
_symmetry.space_group_name_H-M   'P 1'
#
loop_
_entity.id
_entity.type
_entity.pdbx_description
1 polymer ?
#
loop_
_entity_poly.entity_id
_entity_poly.type
_entity_poly.pdbx_seq_one_letter_code
_entity_poly.pdbx_strand_id
1 'polypeptide(L)'
;MQHKKARLHAALATLALAIPLCTGFSAAQDSAGNQNKTNEASSLSEASSTSNSLQKLASANVLSKGDDDSDDEESDDEGNDFDENGDNSDADNSGNEQHQASAPQAPLRGITITSIKDIDQTLSVIRSSEKKLTVRVVIRPNVSMDEYKQAIETLRPHAYIMVEILDANNWAPASAESLSNLAEEAIEAFGDKVDIWEVGNELNGSWLGNSPQEINQKVEATYDVVKRHGGRTAITLNYWSHRGCYEKSWEDLDSYVGTMPEKLHQVDYMFLSVYEFSCTPAQQPSSSDLAEALKSLGKTFPSAKLGIGEIAANGPDDEKAESDLATKKRIAKRYYGMHNELAEAVGSRYVGGYFWWYFYEDAVTRNAQMWPTLKNLLNKI
;
A
#
# COMPACT_ATOMS: atom_id res chain seq x y z
N MET A 1 16.71 -0.79 27.65
CA MET A 1 15.54 0.08 27.48
C MET A 1 15.84 1.32 26.62
N GLN A 2 16.84 1.28 25.74
CA GLN A 2 17.24 2.48 24.95
C GLN A 2 17.25 2.26 23.42
N HIS A 3 16.76 1.15 22.90
CA HIS A 3 16.88 0.82 21.45
C HIS A 3 15.55 0.79 20.66
N LYS A 4 14.44 1.32 21.22
CA LYS A 4 13.14 1.33 20.53
C LYS A 4 12.82 2.64 19.75
N LYS A 5 13.78 3.53 19.53
CA LYS A 5 13.52 4.86 18.93
C LYS A 5 13.72 4.97 17.42
N ALA A 6 14.04 3.89 16.72
CA ALA A 6 14.48 3.97 15.33
C ALA A 6 13.37 4.19 14.28
N ARG A 7 12.09 3.95 14.60
CA ARG A 7 11.02 4.02 13.59
C ARG A 7 10.43 5.40 13.32
N LEU A 8 10.72 6.42 14.13
CA LEU A 8 9.99 7.69 14.06
C LEU A 8 10.81 8.91 13.61
N HIS A 9 12.03 8.80 13.14
CA HIS A 9 12.90 9.99 12.95
C HIS A 9 13.47 10.22 11.53
N ALA A 10 12.91 9.63 10.49
CA ALA A 10 13.34 9.91 9.12
C ALA A 10 12.73 11.19 8.50
N ALA A 11 11.95 11.97 9.22
CA ALA A 11 11.22 13.11 8.64
C ALA A 11 11.68 14.51 9.10
N LEU A 12 12.65 14.67 10.00
CA LEU A 12 13.08 16.01 10.46
C LEU A 12 14.58 16.07 10.74
N ALA A 13 15.42 16.06 9.69
CA ALA A 13 16.78 16.55 9.79
C ALA A 13 16.78 18.08 9.65
N THR A 14 16.54 18.79 10.76
CA THR A 14 16.79 20.23 10.83
C THR A 14 18.30 20.46 10.93
N LEU A 15 18.85 21.06 9.90
CA LEU A 15 20.23 21.53 9.81
C LEU A 15 20.48 22.59 10.89
N ALA A 16 21.16 22.22 11.98
CA ALA A 16 21.72 23.18 12.92
C ALA A 16 23.14 23.56 12.45
N LEU A 17 23.28 24.72 11.84
CA LEU A 17 24.58 25.34 11.57
C LEU A 17 25.27 25.68 12.88
N ALA A 18 26.32 24.97 13.20
CA ALA A 18 27.29 25.41 14.20
C ALA A 18 28.42 26.18 13.49
N ILE A 19 28.52 27.47 13.79
CA ILE A 19 29.62 28.34 13.39
C ILE A 19 30.78 28.13 14.39
N PRO A 20 32.00 27.76 13.98
CA PRO A 20 33.15 27.87 14.85
C PRO A 20 33.79 29.23 14.69
N LEU A 21 33.99 29.90 15.82
CA LEU A 21 34.85 31.09 15.92
C LEU A 21 36.30 30.72 15.61
N CYS A 22 36.87 31.48 14.70
CA CYS A 22 38.31 31.51 14.45
C CYS A 22 39.06 32.20 15.59
N THR A 23 40.17 31.57 16.07
CA THR A 23 41.35 32.30 16.54
C THR A 23 42.55 31.69 15.85
N GLY A 24 43.31 32.60 15.22
CA GLY A 24 44.40 32.29 14.35
C GLY A 24 45.68 31.85 15.03
N PHE A 25 46.60 31.31 14.29
CA PHE A 25 48.02 31.73 14.27
C PHE A 25 48.73 31.23 12.99
N SER A 26 49.66 32.01 12.58
CA SER A 26 50.44 32.21 11.38
C SER A 26 51.50 31.14 11.10
N ALA A 27 51.80 30.95 9.84
CA ALA A 27 53.13 31.02 9.17
C ALA A 27 53.49 29.86 8.25
N ALA A 28 53.66 30.26 7.00
CA ALA A 28 54.80 30.08 6.07
C ALA A 28 54.87 28.83 5.19
N GLN A 29 54.74 29.12 3.87
CA GLN A 29 55.62 28.80 2.72
C GLN A 29 55.91 27.31 2.43
N ASP A 30 55.80 26.80 1.23
CA ASP A 30 56.16 27.19 -0.11
C ASP A 30 55.59 26.26 -1.20
N SER A 31 55.25 26.85 -2.32
CA SER A 31 55.50 26.51 -3.73
C SER A 31 54.99 25.20 -4.39
N ALA A 32 54.29 25.50 -5.46
CA ALA A 32 54.39 25.01 -6.84
C ALA A 32 53.49 23.83 -7.28
N GLY A 33 52.59 24.14 -8.22
CA GLY A 33 52.50 23.37 -9.43
C GLY A 33 51.09 23.01 -9.93
N ASN A 34 50.52 23.94 -10.69
CA ASN A 34 49.89 23.73 -12.00
C ASN A 34 48.61 22.88 -12.18
N GLN A 35 47.55 23.58 -12.55
CA GLN A 35 46.55 23.35 -13.62
C GLN A 35 45.83 21.99 -13.71
N ASN A 36 44.51 21.97 -13.51
CA ASN A 36 43.58 22.03 -14.63
C ASN A 36 42.13 22.30 -14.15
N LYS A 37 41.50 23.25 -14.83
CA LYS A 37 40.07 23.55 -14.79
C LYS A 37 39.30 22.41 -15.47
N THR A 38 38.12 22.03 -14.97
CA THR A 38 36.85 22.21 -15.69
C THR A 38 35.68 21.61 -14.89
N ASN A 39 34.67 22.46 -14.73
CA ASN A 39 33.24 22.15 -14.68
C ASN A 39 32.69 21.15 -13.66
N GLU A 40 32.16 21.68 -12.59
CA GLU A 40 30.90 21.21 -11.99
C GLU A 40 30.17 22.38 -11.35
N ALA A 41 29.20 22.89 -12.09
CA ALA A 41 28.18 23.81 -11.59
C ALA A 41 26.90 23.50 -12.34
N SER A 42 26.11 22.57 -11.79
CA SER A 42 24.67 22.49 -12.04
C SER A 42 24.07 21.30 -11.26
N SER A 43 23.69 21.48 -10.00
CA SER A 43 22.70 20.65 -9.30
C SER A 43 22.31 21.27 -7.95
N LEU A 44 21.80 22.48 -7.94
CA LEU A 44 21.16 23.09 -6.75
C LEU A 44 20.00 24.00 -7.20
N SER A 45 18.94 23.45 -7.79
CA SER A 45 17.73 24.24 -8.03
C SER A 45 16.42 23.42 -8.06
N GLU A 46 16.39 22.18 -7.58
CA GLU A 46 15.14 21.36 -7.60
C GLU A 46 14.51 21.09 -6.23
N ALA A 47 14.99 21.68 -5.16
CA ALA A 47 14.44 21.43 -3.82
C ALA A 47 13.35 22.42 -3.36
N SER A 48 12.88 23.34 -4.23
CA SER A 48 11.95 24.41 -3.82
C SER A 48 10.55 24.33 -4.42
N SER A 49 10.20 23.32 -5.22
CA SER A 49 8.89 23.25 -5.89
C SER A 49 7.87 22.27 -5.25
N THR A 50 8.29 21.45 -4.30
CA THR A 50 7.43 20.39 -3.70
C THR A 50 6.54 20.85 -2.56
N SER A 51 6.75 22.05 -2.00
CA SER A 51 5.91 22.59 -0.91
C SER A 51 4.60 23.24 -1.39
N ASN A 52 4.49 23.58 -2.69
CA ASN A 52 3.34 24.33 -3.20
C ASN A 52 2.20 23.49 -3.76
N SER A 53 2.38 22.21 -3.97
CA SER A 53 1.32 21.34 -4.55
C SER A 53 0.31 20.90 -3.49
N LEU A 54 0.75 20.62 -2.27
CA LEU A 54 -0.15 20.22 -1.18
C LEU A 54 -0.99 21.38 -0.61
N GLN A 55 -0.49 22.63 -0.72
CA GLN A 55 -1.27 23.81 -0.33
C GLN A 55 -2.31 24.25 -1.36
N LYS A 56 -2.19 23.85 -2.62
CA LYS A 56 -3.18 24.17 -3.66
C LYS A 56 -4.45 23.33 -3.59
N LEU A 57 -4.39 22.12 -3.04
CA LEU A 57 -5.56 21.25 -2.86
C LEU A 57 -6.46 21.69 -1.69
N ALA A 58 -5.90 22.42 -0.71
CA ALA A 58 -6.66 22.92 0.43
C ALA A 58 -7.39 24.26 0.19
N SER A 59 -7.15 24.97 -0.91
CA SER A 59 -7.66 26.32 -1.14
C SER A 59 -8.73 26.44 -2.23
N ALA A 60 -9.16 25.36 -2.87
CA ALA A 60 -10.11 25.42 -3.99
C ALA A 60 -11.59 25.24 -3.62
N ASN A 61 -11.93 25.03 -2.33
CA ASN A 61 -13.32 24.72 -1.92
C ASN A 61 -13.95 25.76 -0.97
N VAL A 62 -13.62 27.02 -1.12
CA VAL A 62 -14.37 28.10 -0.43
C VAL A 62 -14.69 29.18 -1.45
N LEU A 63 -15.79 29.03 -2.19
CA LEU A 63 -16.60 30.13 -2.74
C LEU A 63 -17.73 29.57 -3.63
N SER A 64 -18.89 29.31 -3.06
CA SER A 64 -20.18 29.74 -3.61
C SER A 64 -21.32 29.36 -2.63
N LYS A 65 -21.71 30.30 -1.80
CA LYS A 65 -23.06 30.43 -1.28
C LYS A 65 -23.53 31.80 -1.74
N GLY A 66 -24.49 31.81 -2.59
CA GLY A 66 -25.30 32.96 -2.93
C GLY A 66 -26.75 32.59 -2.66
N ASP A 67 -27.33 33.33 -1.78
CA ASP A 67 -28.74 33.31 -1.41
C ASP A 67 -29.61 33.74 -2.60
N ASP A 68 -30.77 33.13 -2.73
CA ASP A 68 -31.96 33.84 -3.17
C ASP A 68 -33.24 33.12 -2.68
N ASP A 69 -33.99 33.87 -1.89
CA ASP A 69 -35.37 33.61 -1.47
C ASP A 69 -36.33 33.91 -2.63
N SER A 70 -37.42 33.14 -2.74
CA SER A 70 -38.74 33.71 -2.97
C SER A 70 -39.86 32.65 -3.03
N ASP A 71 -40.84 32.96 -2.32
CA ASP A 71 -42.11 32.41 -1.91
C ASP A 71 -43.10 31.94 -3.00
N ASP A 72 -44.04 31.07 -2.50
CA ASP A 72 -45.50 30.98 -2.79
C ASP A 72 -45.97 30.36 -4.15
N GLU A 73 -46.77 29.36 -4.13
CA GLU A 73 -48.22 29.29 -3.91
C GLU A 73 -48.79 27.87 -4.15
N GLU A 74 -49.78 27.56 -3.29
CA GLU A 74 -50.67 26.40 -3.38
C GLU A 74 -51.61 26.48 -4.61
N SER A 75 -52.01 25.33 -5.16
CA SER A 75 -53.38 25.12 -5.63
C SER A 75 -53.74 23.65 -5.79
N ASP A 76 -54.76 23.26 -5.02
CA ASP A 76 -55.54 22.03 -5.17
C ASP A 76 -56.18 21.93 -6.55
N ASP A 77 -56.35 20.73 -7.07
CA ASP A 77 -57.65 20.28 -7.59
C ASP A 77 -57.74 18.78 -7.91
N GLU A 78 -58.96 18.30 -7.81
CA GLU A 78 -59.47 16.95 -7.69
C GLU A 78 -59.49 16.11 -9.01
N GLY A 79 -59.32 14.82 -8.83
CA GLY A 79 -60.21 13.76 -9.35
C GLY A 79 -60.30 13.45 -10.84
N ASN A 80 -59.98 12.23 -11.23
CA ASN A 80 -60.99 11.29 -11.82
C ASN A 80 -60.34 9.94 -12.19
N ASP A 81 -61.13 8.92 -11.86
CA ASP A 81 -61.01 7.53 -12.32
C ASP A 81 -61.05 7.38 -13.85
N PHE A 82 -60.38 6.32 -14.38
CA PHE A 82 -60.93 5.26 -15.19
C PHE A 82 -59.89 4.50 -16.02
N ASP A 83 -59.96 3.17 -15.83
CA ASP A 83 -59.80 2.06 -16.77
C ASP A 83 -58.47 1.54 -17.28
N GLU A 84 -58.38 0.25 -17.01
CA GLU A 84 -57.55 -0.81 -17.57
C GLU A 84 -57.31 -0.71 -19.08
N ASN A 85 -56.04 -0.90 -19.48
CA ASN A 85 -55.73 -1.97 -20.47
C ASN A 85 -54.21 -2.17 -20.51
N GLY A 86 -53.81 -3.43 -20.49
CA GLY A 86 -52.42 -3.83 -20.55
C GLY A 86 -51.73 -3.46 -21.86
N ASP A 87 -50.50 -3.13 -21.69
CA ASP A 87 -49.53 -3.38 -22.76
C ASP A 87 -48.15 -3.66 -22.12
N ASN A 88 -47.62 -4.83 -22.49
CA ASN A 88 -46.28 -5.27 -22.18
C ASN A 88 -45.27 -4.32 -22.85
N SER A 89 -44.68 -3.43 -22.10
CA SER A 89 -43.45 -2.81 -22.51
C SER A 89 -42.31 -3.32 -21.63
N ASP A 90 -41.49 -4.16 -22.23
CA ASP A 90 -40.18 -4.54 -21.73
C ASP A 90 -39.45 -3.28 -21.29
N ALA A 91 -39.45 -3.01 -19.99
CA ALA A 91 -38.57 -2.03 -19.39
C ALA A 91 -37.14 -2.59 -19.49
N ASP A 92 -36.46 -2.07 -20.47
CA ASP A 92 -35.02 -2.22 -20.67
C ASP A 92 -34.32 -1.78 -19.38
N ASN A 93 -34.13 -2.75 -18.47
CA ASN A 93 -33.33 -2.58 -17.28
C ASN A 93 -31.87 -2.62 -17.69
N SER A 94 -31.41 -1.58 -18.39
CA SER A 94 -29.99 -1.33 -18.58
C SER A 94 -29.36 -0.94 -17.24
N GLY A 95 -29.42 -1.87 -16.30
CA GLY A 95 -28.59 -1.86 -15.10
C GLY A 95 -27.15 -1.79 -15.56
N ASN A 96 -26.50 -0.73 -15.18
CA ASN A 96 -25.07 -0.49 -15.33
C ASN A 96 -24.32 -1.65 -14.67
N GLU A 97 -24.18 -2.79 -15.37
CA GLU A 97 -23.31 -3.88 -14.96
C GLU A 97 -21.87 -3.34 -15.07
N GLN A 98 -21.40 -2.73 -13.98
CA GLN A 98 -19.99 -2.45 -13.81
C GLN A 98 -19.27 -3.80 -13.95
N HIS A 99 -18.55 -3.98 -15.04
CA HIS A 99 -17.74 -5.16 -15.29
C HIS A 99 -16.61 -5.23 -14.25
N GLN A 100 -16.94 -5.77 -13.09
CA GLN A 100 -15.94 -6.09 -12.10
C GLN A 100 -15.03 -7.18 -12.67
N ALA A 101 -13.72 -6.92 -12.73
CA ALA A 101 -12.74 -7.93 -13.10
C ALA A 101 -12.94 -9.21 -12.27
N SER A 102 -12.79 -10.39 -12.89
CA SER A 102 -12.92 -11.66 -12.18
C SER A 102 -11.89 -11.74 -11.05
N ALA A 103 -12.27 -12.34 -9.90
CA ALA A 103 -11.35 -12.49 -8.79
C ALA A 103 -10.05 -13.19 -9.19
N PRO A 104 -8.88 -12.74 -8.71
CA PRO A 104 -7.64 -13.42 -8.95
C PRO A 104 -7.69 -14.89 -8.51
N GLN A 105 -7.11 -15.75 -9.32
CA GLN A 105 -7.11 -17.18 -9.05
C GLN A 105 -6.08 -17.51 -7.96
N ALA A 106 -6.53 -18.23 -6.94
CA ALA A 106 -5.62 -18.72 -5.90
C ALA A 106 -4.79 -19.93 -6.42
N PRO A 107 -3.56 -20.11 -5.90
CA PRO A 107 -2.87 -19.23 -4.98
C PRO A 107 -2.40 -17.94 -5.63
N LEU A 108 -2.48 -16.82 -4.90
CA LEU A 108 -1.87 -15.57 -5.32
C LEU A 108 -0.35 -15.72 -5.29
N ARG A 109 0.31 -15.19 -6.30
CA ARG A 109 1.77 -15.19 -6.43
C ARG A 109 2.24 -13.75 -6.46
N GLY A 110 2.43 -13.21 -5.24
CA GLY A 110 2.56 -11.78 -5.02
C GLY A 110 3.97 -11.24 -5.25
N ILE A 111 4.03 -10.09 -5.89
CA ILE A 111 5.19 -9.20 -5.92
C ILE A 111 4.72 -7.77 -5.70
N THR A 112 5.57 -6.92 -5.10
CA THR A 112 5.28 -5.50 -4.89
C THR A 112 6.17 -4.63 -5.74
N ILE A 113 5.60 -3.72 -6.52
CA ILE A 113 6.33 -2.66 -7.22
C ILE A 113 6.08 -1.33 -6.52
N THR A 114 7.14 -0.82 -5.90
CA THR A 114 7.16 0.47 -5.21
C THR A 114 7.51 1.62 -6.13
N SER A 115 7.86 1.33 -7.37
CA SER A 115 8.19 2.30 -8.42
C SER A 115 7.70 1.79 -9.77
N ILE A 116 7.03 2.66 -10.52
CA ILE A 116 6.63 2.41 -11.91
C ILE A 116 7.65 2.90 -12.94
N LYS A 117 8.81 3.39 -12.46
CA LYS A 117 9.95 3.62 -13.33
C LYS A 117 10.37 2.30 -13.98
N ASP A 118 10.91 2.36 -15.17
CA ASP A 118 11.37 1.18 -15.91
C ASP A 118 10.30 0.08 -16.05
N ILE A 119 9.04 0.49 -16.28
CA ILE A 119 7.89 -0.43 -16.36
C ILE A 119 8.09 -1.54 -17.41
N ASP A 120 8.76 -1.25 -18.52
CA ASP A 120 9.07 -2.23 -19.56
C ASP A 120 10.04 -3.31 -19.06
N GLN A 121 11.03 -2.93 -18.27
CA GLN A 121 11.95 -3.88 -17.64
C GLN A 121 11.20 -4.72 -16.58
N THR A 122 10.38 -4.10 -15.77
CA THR A 122 9.49 -4.78 -14.82
C THR A 122 8.60 -5.79 -15.55
N LEU A 123 7.95 -5.39 -16.63
CA LEU A 123 7.13 -6.27 -17.47
C LEU A 123 7.94 -7.44 -18.03
N SER A 124 9.18 -7.19 -18.50
CA SER A 124 10.05 -8.25 -18.99
C SER A 124 10.33 -9.33 -17.94
N VAL A 125 10.58 -8.90 -16.69
CA VAL A 125 10.77 -9.81 -15.55
C VAL A 125 9.49 -10.59 -15.26
N ILE A 126 8.34 -9.93 -15.19
CA ILE A 126 7.03 -10.55 -14.93
C ILE A 126 6.70 -11.60 -16.02
N ARG A 127 6.88 -11.26 -17.28
CA ARG A 127 6.64 -12.19 -18.43
C ARG A 127 7.54 -13.40 -18.44
N SER A 128 8.68 -13.34 -17.77
CA SER A 128 9.57 -14.51 -17.63
C SER A 128 9.05 -15.53 -16.61
N SER A 129 8.04 -15.20 -15.81
CA SER A 129 7.37 -16.14 -14.90
C SER A 129 6.55 -17.16 -15.69
N GLU A 130 6.53 -18.43 -15.23
CA GLU A 130 5.70 -19.48 -15.81
C GLU A 130 4.24 -19.42 -15.35
N LYS A 131 4.01 -18.74 -14.24
CA LYS A 131 2.69 -18.58 -13.62
C LYS A 131 2.30 -17.12 -13.64
N LYS A 132 1.01 -16.86 -13.78
CA LYS A 132 0.48 -15.50 -13.70
C LYS A 132 0.67 -14.95 -12.29
N LEU A 133 1.36 -13.82 -12.18
CA LEU A 133 1.64 -13.15 -10.92
C LEU A 133 0.48 -12.23 -10.51
N THR A 134 0.44 -11.89 -9.23
CA THR A 134 -0.35 -10.77 -8.69
C THR A 134 0.61 -9.65 -8.37
N VAL A 135 0.50 -8.55 -9.09
CA VAL A 135 1.36 -7.38 -8.93
C VAL A 135 0.66 -6.37 -8.03
N ARG A 136 1.23 -6.12 -6.87
CA ARG A 136 0.82 -5.04 -5.99
C ARG A 136 1.52 -3.75 -6.42
N VAL A 137 0.76 -2.77 -6.85
CA VAL A 137 1.23 -1.43 -7.26
C VAL A 137 0.97 -0.48 -6.11
N VAL A 138 2.02 0.19 -5.62
CA VAL A 138 1.92 1.14 -4.49
C VAL A 138 1.77 2.55 -5.02
N ILE A 139 0.66 3.24 -4.70
CA ILE A 139 0.47 4.64 -5.06
C ILE A 139 1.31 5.54 -4.14
N ARG A 140 2.00 6.50 -4.74
CA ARG A 140 2.84 7.48 -4.06
C ARG A 140 2.46 8.91 -4.46
N PRO A 141 2.55 9.90 -3.55
CA PRO A 141 2.05 11.25 -3.78
C PRO A 141 2.68 12.02 -4.96
N ASN A 142 3.86 11.61 -5.40
CA ASN A 142 4.64 12.34 -6.41
C ASN A 142 4.52 11.76 -7.83
N VAL A 143 3.58 10.85 -8.05
CA VAL A 143 3.33 10.21 -9.34
C VAL A 143 1.87 10.44 -9.71
N SER A 144 1.62 10.86 -10.94
CA SER A 144 0.26 11.15 -11.41
C SER A 144 -0.57 9.89 -11.64
N MET A 145 -1.91 10.01 -11.56
CA MET A 145 -2.81 8.90 -11.86
C MET A 145 -2.71 8.46 -13.33
N ASP A 146 -2.37 9.35 -14.26
CA ASP A 146 -2.13 9.01 -15.65
C ASP A 146 -0.91 8.11 -15.85
N GLU A 147 0.18 8.34 -15.07
CA GLU A 147 1.36 7.48 -15.09
C GLU A 147 1.03 6.10 -14.53
N TYR A 148 0.27 6.01 -13.42
CA TYR A 148 -0.23 4.73 -12.88
C TYR A 148 -1.14 4.02 -13.86
N LYS A 149 -2.05 4.73 -14.51
CA LYS A 149 -2.93 4.18 -15.54
C LYS A 149 -2.13 3.49 -16.65
N GLN A 150 -1.14 4.18 -17.21
CA GLN A 150 -0.28 3.64 -18.26
C GLN A 150 0.49 2.40 -17.79
N ALA A 151 1.05 2.45 -16.57
CA ALA A 151 1.76 1.33 -15.99
C ALA A 151 0.85 0.11 -15.76
N ILE A 152 -0.34 0.31 -15.21
CA ILE A 152 -1.33 -0.72 -14.97
C ILE A 152 -1.84 -1.31 -16.29
N GLU A 153 -2.12 -0.50 -17.31
CA GLU A 153 -2.49 -0.95 -18.64
C GLU A 153 -1.42 -1.82 -19.28
N THR A 154 -0.15 -1.49 -19.05
CA THR A 154 1.00 -2.30 -19.51
C THR A 154 1.07 -3.65 -18.81
N LEU A 155 0.79 -3.71 -17.50
CA LEU A 155 0.91 -4.92 -16.68
C LEU A 155 -0.31 -5.84 -16.79
N ARG A 156 -1.51 -5.29 -16.91
CA ARG A 156 -2.80 -6.00 -16.82
C ARG A 156 -2.94 -7.23 -17.72
N PRO A 157 -2.47 -7.24 -18.98
CA PRO A 157 -2.52 -8.43 -19.83
C PRO A 157 -1.72 -9.61 -19.28
N HIS A 158 -0.72 -9.36 -18.43
CA HIS A 158 0.25 -10.35 -17.97
C HIS A 158 0.16 -10.70 -16.50
N ALA A 159 -0.57 -9.90 -15.71
CA ALA A 159 -0.68 -10.07 -14.27
C ALA A 159 -2.10 -9.79 -13.76
N TYR A 160 -2.42 -10.27 -12.56
CA TYR A 160 -3.49 -9.70 -11.75
C TYR A 160 -2.95 -8.44 -11.08
N ILE A 161 -3.82 -7.45 -10.90
CA ILE A 161 -3.43 -6.15 -10.33
C ILE A 161 -4.07 -5.97 -8.95
N MET A 162 -3.23 -5.76 -7.96
CA MET A 162 -3.61 -5.26 -6.64
C MET A 162 -3.04 -3.85 -6.51
N VAL A 163 -3.81 -2.92 -5.97
CA VAL A 163 -3.36 -1.55 -5.75
C VAL A 163 -3.40 -1.22 -4.27
N GLU A 164 -2.27 -0.81 -3.72
CA GLU A 164 -2.18 -0.17 -2.41
C GLU A 164 -2.44 1.32 -2.60
N ILE A 165 -3.56 1.81 -2.02
CA ILE A 165 -4.07 3.16 -2.28
C ILE A 165 -3.09 4.25 -1.84
N LEU A 166 -2.31 4.00 -0.78
CA LEU A 166 -1.25 4.91 -0.34
C LEU A 166 -0.20 4.14 0.46
N ASP A 167 1.07 4.35 0.10
CA ASP A 167 2.22 3.85 0.88
C ASP A 167 2.09 4.21 2.37
N ALA A 168 2.26 3.23 3.25
CA ALA A 168 2.08 3.37 4.69
C ALA A 168 2.85 4.56 5.30
N ASN A 169 4.03 4.89 4.77
CA ASN A 169 4.83 6.05 5.22
C ASN A 169 4.16 7.41 4.99
N ASN A 170 3.12 7.47 4.17
CA ASN A 170 2.39 8.69 3.85
C ASN A 170 1.03 8.79 4.57
N TRP A 171 0.66 7.79 5.38
CA TRP A 171 -0.63 7.74 6.05
C TRP A 171 -0.77 8.71 7.22
N ALA A 172 0.29 8.89 8.03
CA ALA A 172 0.20 9.71 9.24
C ALA A 172 -0.29 11.14 8.96
N PRO A 173 0.24 11.87 7.95
CA PRO A 173 -0.23 13.21 7.63
C PRO A 173 -1.56 13.24 6.85
N ALA A 174 -2.00 12.12 6.27
CA ALA A 174 -3.22 12.08 5.48
C ALA A 174 -4.48 12.10 6.35
N SER A 175 -5.50 12.84 5.92
CA SER A 175 -6.83 12.79 6.52
C SER A 175 -7.68 11.70 5.88
N ALA A 176 -8.77 11.29 6.54
CA ALA A 176 -9.75 10.36 5.98
C ALA A 176 -10.34 10.89 4.65
N GLU A 177 -10.60 12.20 4.58
CA GLU A 177 -11.09 12.87 3.36
C GLU A 177 -10.06 12.80 2.22
N SER A 178 -8.78 13.11 2.51
CA SER A 178 -7.73 13.04 1.47
C SER A 178 -7.51 11.64 0.94
N LEU A 179 -7.61 10.61 1.80
CA LEU A 179 -7.53 9.21 1.39
C LEU A 179 -8.76 8.76 0.59
N SER A 180 -9.95 9.22 0.97
CA SER A 180 -11.17 9.01 0.20
C SER A 180 -11.06 9.58 -1.21
N ASN A 181 -10.61 10.83 -1.33
CA ASN A 181 -10.42 11.50 -2.62
C ASN A 181 -9.37 10.79 -3.47
N LEU A 182 -8.23 10.37 -2.87
CA LEU A 182 -7.21 9.61 -3.57
C LEU A 182 -7.74 8.27 -4.11
N ALA A 183 -8.56 7.57 -3.31
CA ALA A 183 -9.20 6.33 -3.74
C ALA A 183 -10.16 6.57 -4.91
N GLU A 184 -10.96 7.64 -4.87
CA GLU A 184 -11.86 8.03 -5.95
C GLU A 184 -11.09 8.31 -7.24
N GLU A 185 -10.07 9.17 -7.19
CA GLU A 185 -9.20 9.49 -8.33
C GLU A 185 -8.56 8.23 -8.95
N ALA A 186 -8.07 7.31 -8.12
CA ALA A 186 -7.47 6.07 -8.59
C ALA A 186 -8.50 5.15 -9.28
N ILE A 187 -9.71 5.03 -8.71
CA ILE A 187 -10.78 4.20 -9.27
C ILE A 187 -11.28 4.80 -10.58
N GLU A 188 -11.47 6.10 -10.65
CA GLU A 188 -11.86 6.79 -11.90
C GLU A 188 -10.81 6.60 -13.00
N ALA A 189 -9.53 6.65 -12.64
CA ALA A 189 -8.45 6.55 -13.61
C ALA A 189 -8.28 5.14 -14.20
N PHE A 190 -8.37 4.09 -13.38
CA PHE A 190 -8.02 2.72 -13.77
C PHE A 190 -8.75 1.60 -13.00
N GLY A 191 -9.88 1.90 -12.36
CA GLY A 191 -10.58 0.95 -11.49
C GLY A 191 -11.03 -0.33 -12.19
N ASP A 192 -11.40 -0.25 -13.46
CA ASP A 192 -11.79 -1.40 -14.30
C ASP A 192 -10.66 -2.42 -14.52
N LYS A 193 -9.42 -2.05 -14.23
CA LYS A 193 -8.22 -2.87 -14.42
C LYS A 193 -7.66 -3.48 -13.12
N VAL A 194 -8.24 -3.11 -11.97
CA VAL A 194 -7.77 -3.53 -10.65
C VAL A 194 -8.60 -4.70 -10.13
N ASP A 195 -7.93 -5.77 -9.73
CA ASP A 195 -8.57 -6.96 -9.19
C ASP A 195 -8.80 -6.89 -7.67
N ILE A 196 -7.89 -6.21 -6.94
CA ILE A 196 -7.91 -6.06 -5.48
C ILE A 196 -7.44 -4.64 -5.11
N TRP A 197 -8.16 -3.97 -4.22
CA TRP A 197 -7.80 -2.69 -3.63
C TRP A 197 -7.36 -2.88 -2.18
N GLU A 198 -6.11 -2.62 -1.87
CA GLU A 198 -5.63 -2.58 -0.51
C GLU A 198 -5.97 -1.23 0.10
N VAL A 199 -7.04 -1.23 0.90
CA VAL A 199 -7.60 -0.03 1.53
C VAL A 199 -6.86 0.37 2.81
N GLY A 200 -5.92 -0.46 3.24
CA GLY A 200 -5.03 -0.16 4.35
C GLY A 200 -3.93 -1.20 4.51
N ASN A 201 -2.70 -0.73 4.61
CA ASN A 201 -1.51 -1.53 4.83
C ASN A 201 -0.92 -1.30 6.22
N GLU A 202 -0.57 -2.38 6.91
CA GLU A 202 0.08 -2.39 8.23
C GLU A 202 -0.68 -1.59 9.31
N LEU A 203 -2.02 -1.66 9.28
CA LEU A 203 -2.92 -0.78 10.04
C LEU A 203 -2.69 -0.75 11.56
N ASN A 204 -2.16 -1.81 12.12
CA ASN A 204 -1.80 -1.88 13.53
C ASN A 204 -0.43 -1.27 13.85
N GLY A 205 0.05 -0.34 13.00
CA GLY A 205 1.31 0.37 13.20
C GLY A 205 1.09 1.80 13.69
N SER A 206 1.75 2.19 14.80
CA SER A 206 1.67 3.56 15.35
C SER A 206 2.28 4.64 14.44
N TRP A 207 2.95 4.25 13.36
CA TRP A 207 3.42 5.18 12.32
C TRP A 207 2.33 5.65 11.36
N LEU A 208 1.12 5.07 11.41
CA LEU A 208 -0.02 5.47 10.56
C LEU A 208 -0.91 6.52 11.23
N GLY A 209 -0.86 6.62 12.55
CA GLY A 209 -1.68 7.54 13.33
C GLY A 209 -1.46 7.38 14.83
N ASN A 210 -2.08 8.26 15.60
CA ASN A 210 -1.87 8.30 17.05
C ASN A 210 -2.74 7.30 17.83
N SER A 211 -3.76 6.76 17.19
CA SER A 211 -4.70 5.83 17.83
C SER A 211 -5.35 4.90 16.81
N PRO A 212 -5.83 3.71 17.25
CA PRO A 212 -6.62 2.83 16.40
C PRO A 212 -7.85 3.52 15.79
N GLN A 213 -8.50 4.39 16.53
CA GLN A 213 -9.70 5.12 16.09
C GLN A 213 -9.39 6.04 14.91
N GLU A 214 -8.28 6.80 14.99
CA GLU A 214 -7.82 7.64 13.88
C GLU A 214 -7.51 6.81 12.63
N ILE A 215 -6.78 5.70 12.80
CA ILE A 215 -6.41 4.82 11.69
C ILE A 215 -7.66 4.17 11.09
N ASN A 216 -8.58 3.67 11.92
CA ASN A 216 -9.82 3.06 11.46
C ASN A 216 -10.69 4.04 10.66
N GLN A 217 -10.80 5.31 11.06
CA GLN A 217 -11.54 6.33 10.30
C GLN A 217 -10.96 6.52 8.89
N LYS A 218 -9.64 6.51 8.76
CA LYS A 218 -8.96 6.60 7.46
C LYS A 218 -9.27 5.38 6.57
N VAL A 219 -9.19 4.19 7.14
CA VAL A 219 -9.51 2.95 6.42
C VAL A 219 -10.97 2.86 6.03
N GLU A 220 -11.89 3.24 6.93
CA GLU A 220 -13.32 3.26 6.60
C GLU A 220 -13.62 4.16 5.40
N ALA A 221 -12.95 5.31 5.32
CA ALA A 221 -13.15 6.24 4.21
C ALA A 221 -12.72 5.63 2.85
N THR A 222 -11.56 4.99 2.81
CA THR A 222 -11.09 4.30 1.59
C THR A 222 -11.92 3.05 1.27
N TYR A 223 -12.29 2.28 2.28
CA TYR A 223 -13.15 1.10 2.13
C TYR A 223 -14.50 1.47 1.52
N ASP A 224 -15.15 2.52 2.04
CA ASP A 224 -16.46 2.96 1.56
C ASP A 224 -16.42 3.38 0.08
N VAL A 225 -15.35 4.05 -0.34
CA VAL A 225 -15.14 4.40 -1.75
C VAL A 225 -15.05 3.13 -2.61
N VAL A 226 -14.13 2.23 -2.26
CA VAL A 226 -13.91 1.01 -3.05
C VAL A 226 -15.19 0.15 -3.13
N LYS A 227 -15.92 0.01 -2.01
CA LYS A 227 -17.16 -0.79 -2.01
C LYS A 227 -18.30 -0.13 -2.78
N ARG A 228 -18.40 1.20 -2.76
CA ARG A 228 -19.38 1.95 -3.58
C ARG A 228 -19.19 1.71 -5.08
N HIS A 229 -17.93 1.53 -5.51
CA HIS A 229 -17.59 1.19 -6.89
C HIS A 229 -17.53 -0.33 -7.17
N GLY A 230 -17.99 -1.16 -6.24
CA GLY A 230 -18.03 -2.62 -6.39
C GLY A 230 -16.66 -3.30 -6.33
N GLY A 231 -15.59 -2.61 -5.91
CA GLY A 231 -14.24 -3.15 -5.82
C GLY A 231 -14.08 -4.20 -4.72
N ARG A 232 -13.10 -5.10 -4.88
CA ARG A 232 -12.68 -6.02 -3.84
C ARG A 232 -11.63 -5.38 -2.96
N THR A 233 -11.81 -5.51 -1.65
CA THR A 233 -10.99 -4.86 -0.63
C THR A 233 -10.01 -5.81 0.04
N ALA A 234 -8.81 -5.31 0.34
CA ALA A 234 -7.82 -6.00 1.14
C ALA A 234 -7.34 -5.11 2.29
N ILE A 235 -6.99 -5.74 3.40
CA ILE A 235 -6.30 -5.12 4.54
C ILE A 235 -5.09 -5.99 4.89
N THR A 236 -3.96 -5.35 5.17
CA THR A 236 -2.75 -6.00 5.68
C THR A 236 -2.47 -5.51 7.11
N LEU A 237 -2.10 -6.44 7.99
CA LEU A 237 -1.72 -6.16 9.37
C LEU A 237 -0.30 -6.66 9.63
N ASN A 238 0.47 -5.94 10.45
CA ASN A 238 1.76 -6.39 10.93
C ASN A 238 1.62 -7.56 11.88
N TYR A 239 2.51 -8.53 11.74
CA TYR A 239 2.56 -9.67 12.61
C TYR A 239 3.96 -9.93 13.14
N TRP A 240 4.06 -9.98 14.46
CA TRP A 240 5.20 -10.53 15.18
C TRP A 240 4.70 -11.58 16.18
N SER A 241 5.40 -12.70 16.28
CA SER A 241 5.05 -13.78 17.19
C SER A 241 5.28 -13.44 18.67
N HIS A 242 5.92 -12.32 18.96
CA HIS A 242 6.25 -11.88 20.32
C HIS A 242 5.76 -10.46 20.59
N ARG A 243 4.96 -10.29 21.63
CA ARG A 243 4.36 -9.00 22.03
C ARG A 243 5.37 -7.89 22.30
N GLY A 244 6.59 -8.22 22.69
CA GLY A 244 7.64 -7.23 22.94
C GLY A 244 8.11 -6.44 21.73
N CYS A 245 7.66 -6.80 20.53
CA CYS A 245 7.96 -6.06 19.29
C CYS A 245 7.03 -4.87 19.05
N TYR A 246 5.86 -4.89 19.63
CA TYR A 246 4.90 -3.81 19.53
C TYR A 246 5.24 -2.66 20.48
N GLU A 247 5.22 -1.42 20.01
CA GLU A 247 5.48 -0.25 20.84
C GLU A 247 4.30 0.09 21.74
N LYS A 248 3.11 0.01 21.19
CA LYS A 248 1.85 0.30 21.88
C LYS A 248 1.10 -1.00 22.15
N SER A 249 0.38 -1.05 23.24
CA SER A 249 -0.43 -2.22 23.60
C SER A 249 -1.51 -2.55 22.58
N TRP A 250 -1.99 -1.56 21.85
CA TRP A 250 -3.02 -1.72 20.84
C TRP A 250 -2.48 -2.19 19.47
N GLU A 251 -1.15 -2.17 19.25
CA GLU A 251 -0.56 -2.67 17.99
C GLU A 251 -0.56 -4.19 17.88
N ASP A 252 -0.72 -4.90 19.00
CA ASP A 252 -0.90 -6.35 18.99
C ASP A 252 -2.08 -6.72 18.09
N LEU A 253 -1.92 -7.78 17.29
CA LEU A 253 -2.87 -8.16 16.24
C LEU A 253 -4.31 -8.24 16.74
N ASP A 254 -4.55 -9.03 17.80
CA ASP A 254 -5.90 -9.23 18.33
C ASP A 254 -6.43 -7.95 19.00
N SER A 255 -5.54 -7.17 19.64
CA SER A 255 -5.90 -5.90 20.28
C SER A 255 -6.37 -4.87 19.26
N TYR A 256 -5.65 -4.74 18.12
CA TYR A 256 -6.04 -3.82 17.07
C TYR A 256 -7.34 -4.27 16.37
N VAL A 257 -7.43 -5.54 15.99
CA VAL A 257 -8.61 -6.11 15.35
C VAL A 257 -9.87 -5.90 16.20
N GLY A 258 -9.75 -5.99 17.54
CA GLY A 258 -10.84 -5.70 18.46
C GLY A 258 -11.32 -4.24 18.47
N THR A 259 -10.58 -3.31 17.85
CA THR A 259 -10.97 -1.91 17.68
C THR A 259 -11.59 -1.59 16.33
N MET A 260 -11.53 -2.53 15.38
CA MET A 260 -12.01 -2.29 14.02
C MET A 260 -13.54 -2.24 13.97
N PRO A 261 -14.11 -1.27 13.25
CA PRO A 261 -15.55 -1.21 13.02
C PRO A 261 -16.09 -2.47 12.32
N GLU A 262 -17.29 -2.89 12.69
CA GLU A 262 -17.90 -4.12 12.18
C GLU A 262 -18.01 -4.16 10.64
N LYS A 263 -18.21 -3.01 9.99
CA LYS A 263 -18.27 -2.95 8.53
C LYS A 263 -16.96 -3.38 7.86
N LEU A 264 -15.80 -3.13 8.49
CA LEU A 264 -14.51 -3.57 7.99
C LEU A 264 -14.31 -5.09 8.10
N HIS A 265 -15.13 -5.79 8.89
CA HIS A 265 -15.14 -7.25 8.93
C HIS A 265 -15.62 -7.89 7.62
N GLN A 266 -16.16 -7.09 6.69
CA GLN A 266 -16.63 -7.53 5.38
C GLN A 266 -15.57 -7.34 4.26
N VAL A 267 -14.31 -7.11 4.60
CA VAL A 267 -13.22 -7.07 3.60
C VAL A 267 -13.07 -8.43 2.90
N ASP A 268 -12.67 -8.38 1.64
CA ASP A 268 -12.56 -9.59 0.81
C ASP A 268 -11.26 -10.36 1.06
N TYR A 269 -10.20 -9.66 1.52
CA TYR A 269 -8.89 -10.25 1.82
C TYR A 269 -8.32 -9.69 3.11
N MET A 270 -7.74 -10.57 3.93
CA MET A 270 -6.94 -10.22 5.10
C MET A 270 -5.54 -10.82 4.98
N PHE A 271 -4.54 -10.00 5.10
CA PHE A 271 -3.14 -10.37 4.95
C PHE A 271 -2.31 -10.05 6.20
N LEU A 272 -1.19 -10.76 6.34
CA LEU A 272 -0.16 -10.47 7.33
C LEU A 272 1.11 -9.95 6.64
N SER A 273 1.69 -8.89 7.17
CA SER A 273 3.03 -8.39 6.86
C SER A 273 4.02 -8.98 7.85
N VAL A 274 5.12 -9.56 7.35
CA VAL A 274 6.09 -10.31 8.18
C VAL A 274 7.51 -9.89 7.87
N TYR A 275 8.15 -9.20 8.83
CA TYR A 275 9.52 -8.74 8.73
C TYR A 275 10.35 -9.19 9.93
N GLU A 276 11.31 -10.11 9.71
CA GLU A 276 12.13 -10.69 10.79
C GLU A 276 12.90 -9.62 11.58
N PHE A 277 13.45 -8.63 10.90
CA PHE A 277 14.36 -7.64 11.47
C PHE A 277 13.69 -6.37 11.98
N SER A 278 12.39 -6.22 11.77
CA SER A 278 11.64 -5.11 12.34
C SER A 278 11.45 -5.24 13.87
N CYS A 279 11.93 -6.32 14.46
CA CYS A 279 11.98 -6.52 15.91
C CYS A 279 13.41 -6.79 16.38
N THR A 280 13.73 -6.34 17.61
CA THR A 280 15.02 -6.63 18.25
C THR A 280 14.78 -7.39 19.57
N PRO A 281 15.26 -8.63 19.72
CA PRO A 281 15.94 -9.43 18.69
C PRO A 281 15.02 -9.81 17.53
N ALA A 282 15.62 -10.10 16.35
CA ALA A 282 14.90 -10.52 15.17
C ALA A 282 13.96 -11.71 15.44
N GLN A 283 12.78 -11.71 14.86
CA GLN A 283 11.79 -12.76 15.04
C GLN A 283 11.58 -13.57 13.78
N GLN A 284 11.38 -14.85 13.97
CA GLN A 284 11.20 -15.82 12.88
C GLN A 284 9.94 -16.66 13.14
N PRO A 285 8.73 -16.08 12.91
CA PRO A 285 7.50 -16.84 13.12
C PRO A 285 7.54 -18.17 12.37
N SER A 286 7.07 -19.21 13.02
CA SER A 286 6.90 -20.54 12.42
C SER A 286 5.62 -20.58 11.57
N SER A 287 5.45 -21.64 10.77
CA SER A 287 4.19 -21.91 10.05
C SER A 287 3.02 -22.07 11.02
N SER A 288 3.23 -22.62 12.22
CA SER A 288 2.19 -22.72 13.26
C SER A 288 1.78 -21.33 13.76
N ASP A 289 2.74 -20.45 14.08
CA ASP A 289 2.45 -19.09 14.55
C ASP A 289 1.63 -18.30 13.51
N LEU A 290 2.04 -18.38 12.23
CA LEU A 290 1.31 -17.72 11.14
C LEU A 290 -0.07 -18.35 10.91
N ALA A 291 -0.20 -19.67 11.00
CA ALA A 291 -1.48 -20.35 10.85
C ALA A 291 -2.45 -19.97 11.98
N GLU A 292 -1.98 -19.88 13.23
CA GLU A 292 -2.80 -19.44 14.36
C GLU A 292 -3.28 -18.00 14.20
N ALA A 293 -2.39 -17.08 13.80
CA ALA A 293 -2.74 -15.70 13.51
C ALA A 293 -3.78 -15.58 12.38
N LEU A 294 -3.58 -16.29 11.26
CA LEU A 294 -4.54 -16.30 10.15
C LEU A 294 -5.88 -16.91 10.55
N LYS A 295 -5.90 -17.97 11.37
CA LYS A 295 -7.13 -18.54 11.90
C LYS A 295 -7.86 -17.60 12.85
N SER A 296 -7.12 -16.83 13.68
CA SER A 296 -7.71 -15.81 14.55
C SER A 296 -8.38 -14.72 13.70
N LEU A 297 -7.68 -14.19 12.71
CA LEU A 297 -8.26 -13.25 11.74
C LEU A 297 -9.50 -13.83 11.04
N GLY A 298 -9.42 -15.09 10.63
CA GLY A 298 -10.53 -15.76 9.97
C GLY A 298 -11.80 -15.92 10.81
N LYS A 299 -11.74 -15.77 12.12
CA LYS A 299 -12.93 -15.74 12.99
C LYS A 299 -13.63 -14.38 12.93
N THR A 300 -12.85 -13.30 12.97
CA THR A 300 -13.36 -11.92 12.90
C THR A 300 -13.80 -11.54 11.49
N PHE A 301 -13.10 -12.06 10.48
CA PHE A 301 -13.34 -11.78 9.05
C PHE A 301 -13.82 -13.06 8.34
N PRO A 302 -15.08 -13.49 8.56
CA PRO A 302 -15.54 -14.83 8.16
C PRO A 302 -15.59 -15.03 6.64
N SER A 303 -15.78 -13.96 5.87
CA SER A 303 -15.84 -14.00 4.40
C SER A 303 -14.49 -13.78 3.73
N ALA A 304 -13.47 -13.29 4.47
CA ALA A 304 -12.19 -12.93 3.89
C ALA A 304 -11.37 -14.14 3.43
N LYS A 305 -10.68 -13.99 2.32
CA LYS A 305 -9.53 -14.80 1.95
C LYS A 305 -8.33 -14.37 2.80
N LEU A 306 -7.50 -15.34 3.19
CA LEU A 306 -6.42 -15.15 4.16
C LEU A 306 -5.07 -15.44 3.51
N GLY A 307 -4.05 -14.64 3.79
CA GLY A 307 -2.74 -14.87 3.20
C GLY A 307 -1.62 -14.02 3.80
N ILE A 308 -0.47 -14.06 3.14
CA ILE A 308 0.70 -13.28 3.50
C ILE A 308 0.79 -12.09 2.54
N GLY A 309 0.59 -10.90 3.04
CA GLY A 309 0.52 -9.66 2.24
C GLY A 309 1.88 -9.05 1.96
N GLU A 310 2.85 -9.28 2.85
CA GLU A 310 4.14 -8.64 2.68
C GLU A 310 5.26 -9.43 3.33
N ILE A 311 6.34 -9.62 2.59
CA ILE A 311 7.58 -10.21 3.08
C ILE A 311 8.76 -9.53 2.41
N ALA A 312 9.79 -9.21 3.18
CA ALA A 312 11.10 -8.88 2.65
C ALA A 312 12.21 -9.08 3.69
N ALA A 313 13.44 -8.88 3.25
CA ALA A 313 14.60 -8.72 4.10
C ALA A 313 14.98 -7.23 4.10
N ASN A 314 14.70 -6.55 5.18
CA ASN A 314 15.22 -5.22 5.45
C ASN A 314 16.52 -5.29 6.24
N GLY A 315 17.25 -4.18 6.29
CA GLY A 315 18.42 -4.01 7.12
C GLY A 315 18.05 -3.83 8.60
N PRO A 316 19.04 -3.76 9.48
CA PRO A 316 18.84 -3.59 10.93
C PRO A 316 18.05 -2.32 11.29
N ASP A 317 18.11 -1.30 10.43
CA ASP A 317 17.50 0.00 10.65
C ASP A 317 16.14 0.14 9.95
N ASP A 318 15.61 -0.93 9.36
CA ASP A 318 14.30 -1.00 8.68
C ASP A 318 14.12 -0.05 7.48
N GLU A 319 15.09 0.78 7.18
CA GLU A 319 14.95 1.87 6.21
C GLU A 319 15.29 1.48 4.77
N LYS A 320 15.97 0.35 4.55
CA LYS A 320 16.44 -0.06 3.22
C LYS A 320 16.61 -1.57 3.12
N ALA A 321 16.51 -2.09 1.91
CA ALA A 321 16.85 -3.47 1.55
C ALA A 321 18.39 -3.73 1.65
N GLU A 322 19.01 -3.40 2.76
CA GLU A 322 20.47 -3.51 2.95
C GLU A 322 20.93 -4.93 3.34
N SER A 323 20.00 -5.83 3.57
CA SER A 323 20.34 -7.22 3.81
C SER A 323 21.08 -7.80 2.63
N ASP A 324 22.12 -8.60 2.92
CA ASP A 324 22.87 -9.29 1.89
C ASP A 324 22.01 -10.31 1.12
N LEU A 325 22.46 -10.68 -0.08
CA LEU A 325 21.73 -11.59 -0.95
C LEU A 325 21.46 -12.96 -0.32
N ALA A 326 22.37 -13.46 0.51
CA ALA A 326 22.18 -14.76 1.18
C ALA A 326 21.04 -14.68 2.21
N THR A 327 20.98 -13.61 2.96
CA THR A 327 19.88 -13.32 3.91
C THR A 327 18.55 -13.17 3.19
N LYS A 328 18.48 -12.40 2.10
CA LYS A 328 17.27 -12.26 1.28
C LYS A 328 16.79 -13.62 0.76
N LYS A 329 17.69 -14.43 0.22
CA LYS A 329 17.37 -15.79 -0.25
C LYS A 329 16.91 -16.72 0.87
N ARG A 330 17.49 -16.60 2.07
CA ARG A 330 17.10 -17.39 3.24
C ARG A 330 15.66 -17.04 3.65
N ILE A 331 15.34 -15.75 3.79
CA ILE A 331 14.01 -15.27 4.17
C ILE A 331 12.97 -15.71 3.13
N ALA A 332 13.22 -15.46 1.86
CA ALA A 332 12.30 -15.88 0.81
C ALA A 332 12.04 -17.40 0.86
N LYS A 333 13.10 -18.22 0.93
CA LYS A 333 12.96 -19.69 1.00
C LYS A 333 12.20 -20.13 2.25
N ARG A 334 12.42 -19.48 3.39
CA ARG A 334 11.73 -19.81 4.64
C ARG A 334 10.22 -19.60 4.50
N TYR A 335 9.78 -18.40 4.16
CA TYR A 335 8.36 -18.06 4.20
C TYR A 335 7.57 -18.64 3.03
N TYR A 336 8.11 -18.59 1.82
CA TYR A 336 7.46 -19.23 0.67
C TYR A 336 7.41 -20.76 0.82
N GLY A 337 8.39 -21.34 1.51
CA GLY A 337 8.44 -22.78 1.81
C GLY A 337 7.34 -23.24 2.76
N MET A 338 6.73 -22.34 3.54
CA MET A 338 5.62 -22.65 4.44
C MET A 338 4.26 -22.77 3.74
N HIS A 339 4.18 -22.52 2.43
CA HIS A 339 2.92 -22.41 1.70
C HIS A 339 2.00 -23.63 1.92
N ASN A 340 2.51 -24.83 1.74
CA ASN A 340 1.69 -26.04 1.87
C ASN A 340 1.21 -26.28 3.30
N GLU A 341 2.07 -26.04 4.30
CA GLU A 341 1.71 -26.16 5.72
C GLU A 341 0.62 -25.14 6.09
N LEU A 342 0.74 -23.90 5.60
CA LEU A 342 -0.27 -22.87 5.82
C LEU A 342 -1.58 -23.19 5.08
N ALA A 343 -1.51 -23.69 3.86
CA ALA A 343 -2.69 -24.10 3.10
C ALA A 343 -3.45 -25.25 3.79
N GLU A 344 -2.73 -26.24 4.31
CA GLU A 344 -3.32 -27.35 5.08
C GLU A 344 -3.93 -26.84 6.38
N ALA A 345 -3.21 -26.00 7.14
CA ALA A 345 -3.63 -25.56 8.45
C ALA A 345 -4.79 -24.56 8.42
N VAL A 346 -4.81 -23.62 7.47
CA VAL A 346 -5.83 -22.56 7.35
C VAL A 346 -7.03 -23.00 6.50
N GLY A 347 -6.78 -23.90 5.53
CA GLY A 347 -7.82 -24.49 4.68
C GLY A 347 -8.16 -23.64 3.44
N SER A 348 -9.36 -23.84 2.88
CA SER A 348 -9.79 -23.31 1.58
C SER A 348 -9.79 -21.78 1.45
N ARG A 349 -9.74 -21.06 2.56
CA ARG A 349 -9.64 -19.59 2.55
C ARG A 349 -8.20 -19.08 2.39
N TYR A 350 -7.20 -19.95 2.54
CA TYR A 350 -5.82 -19.55 2.35
C TYR A 350 -5.49 -19.34 0.87
N VAL A 351 -4.97 -18.18 0.53
CA VAL A 351 -4.71 -17.79 -0.87
C VAL A 351 -3.24 -17.53 -1.19
N GLY A 352 -2.31 -17.84 -0.30
CA GLY A 352 -0.89 -17.55 -0.53
C GLY A 352 -0.57 -16.07 -0.37
N GLY A 353 -0.12 -15.42 -1.44
CA GLY A 353 0.29 -14.02 -1.43
C GLY A 353 1.80 -13.88 -1.53
N TYR A 354 2.48 -13.60 -0.39
CA TYR A 354 3.94 -13.46 -0.30
C TYR A 354 4.51 -12.31 -1.12
N PHE A 355 3.82 -11.20 -1.19
CA PHE A 355 4.21 -10.03 -1.95
C PHE A 355 5.59 -9.52 -1.49
N TRP A 356 6.65 -9.90 -2.25
CA TRP A 356 8.01 -9.47 -1.95
C TRP A 356 8.10 -7.95 -2.12
N TRP A 357 8.34 -7.22 -0.99
CA TRP A 357 8.27 -5.76 -0.96
C TRP A 357 9.29 -5.08 -1.85
N TYR A 358 10.54 -5.47 -1.74
CA TYR A 358 11.64 -4.87 -2.52
C TYR A 358 11.81 -5.53 -3.89
N PHE A 359 10.70 -5.91 -4.55
CA PHE A 359 10.80 -6.62 -5.84
C PHE A 359 11.49 -5.77 -6.91
N TYR A 360 11.21 -4.45 -6.95
CA TYR A 360 11.82 -3.58 -7.94
C TYR A 360 13.34 -3.53 -7.77
N GLU A 361 13.86 -3.31 -6.57
CA GLU A 361 15.29 -3.24 -6.26
C GLU A 361 15.98 -4.60 -6.39
N ASP A 362 15.32 -5.67 -5.98
CA ASP A 362 15.89 -7.00 -5.84
C ASP A 362 15.78 -7.86 -7.11
N ALA A 363 14.84 -7.55 -8.00
CA ALA A 363 14.53 -8.37 -9.17
C ALA A 363 14.53 -7.63 -10.51
N VAL A 364 14.34 -6.28 -10.50
CA VAL A 364 14.18 -5.49 -11.73
C VAL A 364 15.41 -4.65 -12.04
N THR A 365 16.00 -3.99 -11.04
CA THR A 365 17.15 -3.11 -11.26
C THR A 365 18.36 -3.85 -11.85
N ARG A 366 19.29 -3.10 -12.47
CA ARG A 366 20.42 -3.65 -13.23
C ARG A 366 21.28 -4.69 -12.48
N ASN A 367 21.39 -4.56 -11.15
CA ASN A 367 22.20 -5.44 -10.30
C ASN A 367 21.35 -6.45 -9.52
N ALA A 368 20.07 -6.57 -9.83
CA ALA A 368 19.15 -7.44 -9.13
C ALA A 368 19.49 -8.93 -9.33
N GLN A 369 19.56 -9.67 -8.24
CA GLN A 369 19.95 -11.09 -8.25
C GLN A 369 18.93 -12.02 -7.58
N MET A 370 17.81 -11.46 -7.10
CA MET A 370 16.78 -12.24 -6.40
C MET A 370 15.81 -12.95 -7.34
N TRP A 371 15.63 -12.45 -8.58
CA TRP A 371 14.60 -12.97 -9.45
C TRP A 371 14.67 -14.49 -9.69
N PRO A 372 15.82 -15.11 -9.98
CA PRO A 372 15.86 -16.58 -10.15
C PRO A 372 15.36 -17.35 -8.92
N THR A 373 15.60 -16.82 -7.71
CA THR A 373 15.11 -17.43 -6.47
C THR A 373 13.61 -17.20 -6.30
N LEU A 374 13.14 -15.96 -6.44
CA LEU A 374 11.71 -15.61 -6.31
C LEU A 374 10.88 -16.35 -7.36
N LYS A 375 11.32 -16.36 -8.64
CA LYS A 375 10.65 -17.09 -9.71
C LYS A 375 10.45 -18.57 -9.36
N ASN A 376 11.51 -19.24 -8.91
CA ASN A 376 11.44 -20.66 -8.56
C ASN A 376 10.49 -20.92 -7.37
N LEU A 377 10.45 -20.01 -6.39
CA LEU A 377 9.54 -20.12 -5.25
C LEU A 377 8.09 -19.85 -5.66
N LEU A 378 7.84 -18.79 -6.42
CA LEU A 378 6.51 -18.43 -6.94
C LEU A 378 5.92 -19.50 -7.86
N ASN A 379 6.75 -20.24 -8.59
CA ASN A 379 6.28 -21.34 -9.43
C ASN A 379 5.88 -22.60 -8.65
N LYS A 380 6.31 -22.71 -7.37
CA LYS A 380 6.02 -23.87 -6.50
C LYS A 380 4.77 -23.71 -5.65
N ILE A 381 4.29 -22.49 -5.49
CA ILE A 381 3.06 -22.20 -4.74
C ILE A 381 1.83 -22.17 -5.63
#